data_9be322ace064791f38fb05760d22d725
#
_entry.id   9be322ace064791f38fb05760d22d725
#
_cell.length_a   1.000
_cell.length_b   1.000
_cell.length_c   1.000
_cell.angle_alpha   90.00
_cell.angle_beta   90.00
_cell.angle_gamma   90.00
#
_symmetry.space_group_name_H-M   'P 1'
#
loop_
_entity.id
_entity.type
_entity.pdbx_description
1 polymer ?
#
loop_
_entity_poly.entity_id
_entity_poly.type
_entity_poly.pdbx_seq_one_letter_code
_entity_poly.pdbx_strand_id
1 'polypeptide(L)'
;RLIRMPSAPTWPALITTLIEGRHLSVAESTWAMRQVMRGEATSAQLGGLLVALRASGETVDEIVGFRDAVLEDAVPLDADPRALDIVGTGGDPYGAVLNISSVASVIAASVGVPVIKHGNRAASSSSGASDVLTALGVDLTISPTRVAEVLRETGITYAHAALFHPGFRHASATRSELGISTLFNVLGPLCNPARPEASAVGVAR
;
A
#
# COMPACT_ATOMS: atom_id res chain seq x y z
N ARG A 1 6.83 -42.81 -3.04
CA ARG A 1 6.91 -41.39 -2.54
C ARG A 1 5.53 -40.81 -2.74
N LEU A 2 4.74 -40.70 -1.66
CA LEU A 2 3.48 -39.97 -1.69
C LEU A 2 3.78 -38.50 -1.96
N ILE A 3 3.34 -37.98 -3.08
CA ILE A 3 3.33 -36.54 -3.36
C ILE A 3 2.32 -35.95 -2.37
N ARG A 4 2.84 -35.35 -1.28
CA ARG A 4 2.01 -34.63 -0.31
C ARG A 4 1.45 -33.41 -1.04
N MET A 5 0.17 -33.43 -1.37
CA MET A 5 -0.52 -32.23 -1.87
C MET A 5 -0.28 -31.10 -0.86
N PRO A 6 0.10 -29.92 -1.31
CA PRO A 6 0.25 -28.81 -0.38
C PRO A 6 -1.07 -28.60 0.35
N SER A 7 -1.05 -28.67 1.68
CA SER A 7 -2.22 -28.35 2.49
C SER A 7 -2.59 -26.90 2.28
N ALA A 8 -3.89 -26.59 2.28
CA ALA A 8 -4.34 -25.21 2.22
C ALA A 8 -3.63 -24.37 3.30
N PRO A 9 -3.23 -23.11 3.01
CA PRO A 9 -2.59 -22.25 3.99
C PRO A 9 -3.45 -22.07 5.24
N THR A 10 -2.82 -22.00 6.40
CA THR A 10 -3.48 -21.71 7.68
C THR A 10 -2.65 -20.70 8.48
N TRP A 11 -3.29 -19.87 9.27
CA TRP A 11 -2.61 -18.87 10.10
C TRP A 11 -1.50 -19.46 10.99
N PRO A 12 -1.75 -20.56 11.74
CA PRO A 12 -0.69 -21.17 12.54
C PRO A 12 0.50 -21.65 11.71
N ALA A 13 0.26 -22.24 10.53
CA ALA A 13 1.34 -22.71 9.67
C ALA A 13 2.21 -21.55 9.15
N LEU A 14 1.59 -20.46 8.70
CA LEU A 14 2.32 -19.29 8.20
C LEU A 14 3.17 -18.64 9.30
N ILE A 15 2.56 -18.40 10.46
CA ILE A 15 3.27 -17.76 11.59
C ILE A 15 4.41 -18.67 12.07
N THR A 16 4.20 -19.99 12.18
CA THR A 16 5.25 -20.93 12.55
C THR A 16 6.39 -20.94 11.54
N THR A 17 6.09 -20.92 10.23
CA THR A 17 7.10 -20.81 9.16
C THR A 17 8.03 -19.61 9.37
N LEU A 18 7.45 -18.44 9.65
CA LEU A 18 8.23 -17.22 9.89
C LEU A 18 9.04 -17.26 11.20
N ILE A 19 8.46 -17.79 12.28
CA ILE A 19 9.15 -17.94 13.58
C ILE A 19 10.35 -18.89 13.45
N GLU A 20 10.27 -19.90 12.59
CA GLU A 20 11.37 -20.83 12.30
C GLU A 20 12.44 -20.23 11.35
N GLY A 21 12.34 -18.93 11.00
CA GLY A 21 13.28 -18.25 10.12
C GLY A 21 13.15 -18.63 8.65
N ARG A 22 12.03 -19.25 8.26
CA ARG A 22 11.70 -19.52 6.86
C ARG A 22 10.78 -18.43 6.31
N HIS A 23 10.68 -18.34 5.00
CA HIS A 23 9.88 -17.33 4.33
C HIS A 23 8.62 -17.93 3.71
N LEU A 24 7.61 -17.07 3.51
CA LEU A 24 6.37 -17.44 2.84
C LEU A 24 6.56 -17.40 1.32
N SER A 25 5.90 -18.32 0.63
CA SER A 25 5.76 -18.25 -0.82
C SER A 25 4.81 -17.12 -1.23
N VAL A 26 4.88 -16.71 -2.50
CA VAL A 26 3.91 -15.76 -3.10
C VAL A 26 2.46 -16.20 -2.83
N ALA A 27 2.15 -17.48 -2.98
CA ALA A 27 0.80 -18.01 -2.80
C ALA A 27 0.31 -17.90 -1.33
N GLU A 28 1.19 -18.21 -0.36
CA GLU A 28 0.88 -18.10 1.07
C GLU A 28 0.68 -16.64 1.49
N SER A 29 1.54 -15.73 1.02
CA SER A 29 1.43 -14.30 1.26
C SER A 29 0.16 -13.72 0.63
N THR A 30 -0.18 -14.11 -0.60
CA THR A 30 -1.41 -13.73 -1.27
C THR A 30 -2.63 -14.22 -0.49
N TRP A 31 -2.63 -15.47 -0.02
CA TRP A 31 -3.72 -16.01 0.79
C TRP A 31 -3.91 -15.21 2.08
N ALA A 32 -2.83 -14.95 2.82
CA ALA A 32 -2.88 -14.21 4.08
C ALA A 32 -3.46 -12.80 3.89
N MET A 33 -2.99 -12.07 2.87
CA MET A 33 -3.47 -10.71 2.61
C MET A 33 -4.92 -10.70 2.13
N ARG A 34 -5.37 -11.68 1.34
CA ARG A 34 -6.81 -11.81 0.97
C ARG A 34 -7.69 -11.95 2.21
N GLN A 35 -7.26 -12.75 3.21
CA GLN A 35 -7.98 -12.88 4.47
C GLN A 35 -8.07 -11.53 5.23
N VAL A 36 -6.98 -10.76 5.22
CA VAL A 36 -6.94 -9.43 5.84
C VAL A 36 -7.88 -8.47 5.09
N MET A 37 -7.78 -8.39 3.76
CA MET A 37 -8.58 -7.46 2.95
C MET A 37 -10.09 -7.73 3.07
N ARG A 38 -10.48 -8.99 3.30
CA ARG A 38 -11.87 -9.40 3.52
C ARG A 38 -12.35 -9.26 4.96
N GLY A 39 -11.45 -8.91 5.90
CA GLY A 39 -11.76 -8.84 7.33
C GLY A 39 -11.96 -10.22 7.99
N GLU A 40 -11.43 -11.27 7.39
CA GLU A 40 -11.50 -12.65 7.88
C GLU A 40 -10.36 -12.98 8.86
N ALA A 41 -9.31 -12.15 8.90
CA ALA A 41 -8.21 -12.27 9.84
C ALA A 41 -8.55 -11.63 11.19
N THR A 42 -8.28 -12.33 12.29
CA THR A 42 -8.37 -11.73 13.63
C THR A 42 -7.18 -10.81 13.89
N SER A 43 -7.32 -9.86 14.83
CA SER A 43 -6.22 -8.98 15.25
C SER A 43 -4.99 -9.75 15.72
N ALA A 44 -5.20 -10.88 16.45
CA ALA A 44 -4.11 -11.73 16.91
C ALA A 44 -3.36 -12.41 15.73
N GLN A 45 -4.08 -12.89 14.71
CA GLN A 45 -3.49 -13.50 13.52
C GLN A 45 -2.70 -12.47 12.71
N LEU A 46 -3.29 -11.32 12.45
CA LEU A 46 -2.62 -10.24 11.73
C LEU A 46 -1.42 -9.71 12.53
N GLY A 47 -1.57 -9.44 13.82
CA GLY A 47 -0.48 -8.96 14.66
C GLY A 47 0.69 -9.95 14.71
N GLY A 48 0.41 -11.25 14.90
CA GLY A 48 1.42 -12.31 14.86
C GLY A 48 2.17 -12.37 13.53
N LEU A 49 1.44 -12.30 12.41
CA LEU A 49 2.05 -12.27 11.08
C LEU A 49 2.96 -11.05 10.89
N LEU A 50 2.47 -9.84 11.21
CA LEU A 50 3.22 -8.59 10.99
C LEU A 50 4.50 -8.53 11.84
N VAL A 51 4.43 -8.99 13.08
CA VAL A 51 5.61 -9.03 13.97
C VAL A 51 6.61 -10.08 13.50
N ALA A 52 6.14 -11.26 13.09
CA ALA A 52 7.01 -12.32 12.61
C ALA A 52 7.72 -11.92 11.29
N LEU A 53 7.00 -11.34 10.32
CA LEU A 53 7.58 -10.78 9.09
C LEU A 53 8.62 -9.70 9.40
N ARG A 54 8.30 -8.78 10.30
CA ARG A 54 9.23 -7.70 10.68
C ARG A 54 10.50 -8.22 11.34
N ALA A 55 10.40 -9.30 12.12
CA ALA A 55 11.54 -9.93 12.80
C ALA A 55 12.43 -10.72 11.84
N SER A 56 11.85 -11.42 10.86
CA SER A 56 12.60 -12.21 9.86
C SER A 56 13.13 -11.36 8.70
N GLY A 57 12.56 -10.17 8.47
CA GLY A 57 12.81 -9.36 7.28
C GLY A 57 11.99 -9.87 6.08
N GLU A 58 11.21 -8.99 5.48
CA GLU A 58 10.34 -9.34 4.36
C GLU A 58 11.14 -9.62 3.08
N THR A 59 10.78 -10.67 2.34
CA THR A 59 11.35 -11.01 1.04
C THR A 59 10.55 -10.38 -0.10
N VAL A 60 11.18 -10.35 -1.29
CA VAL A 60 10.50 -9.88 -2.51
C VAL A 60 9.27 -10.72 -2.83
N ASP A 61 9.35 -12.04 -2.70
CA ASP A 61 8.23 -12.96 -2.96
C ASP A 61 7.05 -12.71 -2.02
N GLU A 62 7.33 -12.46 -0.73
CA GLU A 62 6.31 -12.09 0.25
C GLU A 62 5.64 -10.77 -0.11
N ILE A 63 6.43 -9.74 -0.44
CA ILE A 63 5.91 -8.42 -0.84
C ILE A 63 5.08 -8.52 -2.11
N VAL A 64 5.52 -9.30 -3.11
CA VAL A 64 4.76 -9.54 -4.35
C VAL A 64 3.42 -10.18 -4.05
N GLY A 65 3.38 -11.23 -3.23
CA GLY A 65 2.13 -11.90 -2.86
C GLY A 65 1.16 -10.99 -2.12
N PHE A 66 1.65 -10.20 -1.18
CA PHE A 66 0.84 -9.22 -0.46
C PHE A 66 0.31 -8.11 -1.37
N ARG A 67 1.17 -7.55 -2.24
CA ARG A 67 0.79 -6.53 -3.23
C ARG A 67 -0.30 -7.02 -4.17
N ASP A 68 -0.14 -8.21 -4.71
CA ASP A 68 -1.07 -8.78 -5.69
C ASP A 68 -2.47 -8.95 -5.08
N ALA A 69 -2.57 -9.42 -3.85
CA ALA A 69 -3.85 -9.53 -3.13
C ALA A 69 -4.50 -8.16 -2.86
N VAL A 70 -3.70 -7.15 -2.53
CA VAL A 70 -4.21 -5.77 -2.34
C VAL A 70 -4.73 -5.20 -3.65
N LEU A 71 -4.01 -5.39 -4.76
CA LEU A 71 -4.42 -4.90 -6.07
C LEU A 71 -5.61 -5.68 -6.66
N GLU A 72 -5.80 -6.94 -6.28
CA GLU A 72 -6.97 -7.74 -6.66
C GLU A 72 -8.25 -7.22 -5.99
N ASP A 73 -8.16 -6.76 -4.73
CA ASP A 73 -9.29 -6.22 -3.97
C ASP A 73 -9.51 -4.72 -4.20
N ALA A 74 -8.63 -4.06 -4.95
CA ALA A 74 -8.70 -2.63 -5.18
C ALA A 74 -9.93 -2.24 -6.02
N VAL A 75 -10.52 -1.09 -5.70
CA VAL A 75 -11.52 -0.47 -6.57
C VAL A 75 -10.83 -0.09 -7.88
N PRO A 76 -11.33 -0.55 -9.05
CA PRO A 76 -10.69 -0.27 -10.33
C PRO A 76 -10.62 1.23 -10.63
N LEU A 77 -9.48 1.66 -11.18
CA LEU A 77 -9.28 3.02 -11.66
C LEU A 77 -8.84 2.96 -13.13
N ASP A 78 -9.73 3.34 -14.02
CA ASP A 78 -9.45 3.42 -15.45
C ASP A 78 -8.74 4.74 -15.77
N ALA A 79 -7.43 4.71 -15.75
CA ALA A 79 -6.57 5.85 -16.01
C ALA A 79 -5.48 5.49 -17.03
N ASP A 80 -4.85 6.50 -17.64
CA ASP A 80 -3.75 6.31 -18.58
C ASP A 80 -2.57 5.60 -17.87
N PRO A 81 -2.18 4.38 -18.29
CA PRO A 81 -1.09 3.63 -17.66
C PRO A 81 0.27 4.33 -17.77
N ARG A 82 0.41 5.27 -18.71
CA ARG A 82 1.63 6.10 -18.87
C ARG A 82 1.73 7.21 -17.82
N ALA A 83 0.70 7.38 -16.98
CA ALA A 83 0.79 8.33 -15.87
C ALA A 83 1.86 7.87 -14.86
N LEU A 84 2.60 8.84 -14.34
CA LEU A 84 3.67 8.61 -13.36
C LEU A 84 3.07 8.63 -11.93
N ASP A 85 3.43 7.65 -11.10
CA ASP A 85 3.26 7.77 -9.65
C ASP A 85 4.54 8.29 -8.99
N ILE A 86 4.40 9.28 -8.10
CA ILE A 86 5.53 9.79 -7.30
C ILE A 86 5.13 9.65 -5.83
N VAL A 87 5.74 8.69 -5.14
CA VAL A 87 5.33 8.26 -3.80
C VAL A 87 6.55 7.98 -2.93
N GLY A 88 6.37 8.01 -1.62
CA GLY A 88 7.39 7.60 -0.66
C GLY A 88 6.88 6.51 0.28
N THR A 89 7.79 5.71 0.81
CA THR A 89 7.47 4.69 1.83
C THR A 89 7.01 5.32 3.16
N GLY A 90 7.29 6.60 3.36
CA GLY A 90 7.12 7.25 4.66
C GLY A 90 8.15 6.76 5.68
N GLY A 91 7.91 7.04 6.97
CA GLY A 91 8.77 6.53 8.04
C GLY A 91 10.12 7.25 8.17
N ASP A 92 10.24 8.47 7.66
CA ASP A 92 11.43 9.30 7.82
C ASP A 92 11.67 9.58 9.32
N PRO A 93 12.80 9.11 9.89
CA PRO A 93 13.12 9.31 11.31
C PRO A 93 13.45 10.75 11.67
N TYR A 94 13.72 11.61 10.68
CA TYR A 94 14.06 13.02 10.90
C TYR A 94 12.82 13.94 10.89
N GLY A 95 11.63 13.37 10.79
CA GLY A 95 10.37 14.09 10.69
C GLY A 95 10.11 14.61 9.27
N ALA A 96 8.97 14.27 8.71
CA ALA A 96 8.55 14.75 7.40
C ALA A 96 8.24 16.26 7.48
N VAL A 97 9.25 17.09 7.20
CA VAL A 97 9.11 18.56 7.21
C VAL A 97 8.48 19.06 5.91
N LEU A 98 8.65 18.33 4.81
CA LEU A 98 8.16 18.72 3.48
C LEU A 98 7.50 17.52 2.76
N ASN A 99 6.36 17.77 2.12
CA ASN A 99 5.70 16.79 1.24
C ASN A 99 6.37 16.78 -0.15
N ILE A 100 7.65 16.38 -0.20
CA ILE A 100 8.49 16.42 -1.40
C ILE A 100 7.81 15.71 -2.58
N SER A 101 7.24 14.53 -2.38
CA SER A 101 6.57 13.78 -3.45
C SER A 101 5.35 14.52 -4.03
N SER A 102 4.62 15.28 -3.21
CA SER A 102 3.48 16.09 -3.69
C SER A 102 3.96 17.26 -4.53
N VAL A 103 5.00 17.97 -4.09
CA VAL A 103 5.61 19.07 -4.86
C VAL A 103 6.20 18.55 -6.18
N ALA A 104 6.95 17.45 -6.14
CA ALA A 104 7.50 16.80 -7.33
C ALA A 104 6.41 16.38 -8.33
N SER A 105 5.26 15.90 -7.84
CA SER A 105 4.09 15.55 -8.67
C SER A 105 3.56 16.76 -9.44
N VAL A 106 3.43 17.91 -8.76
CA VAL A 106 2.98 19.16 -9.40
C VAL A 106 3.99 19.65 -10.44
N ILE A 107 5.29 19.60 -10.12
CA ILE A 107 6.35 20.00 -11.05
C ILE A 107 6.35 19.08 -12.29
N ALA A 108 6.25 17.77 -12.12
CA ALA A 108 6.20 16.83 -13.24
C ALA A 108 4.97 17.10 -14.13
N ALA A 109 3.82 17.33 -13.54
CA ALA A 109 2.60 17.66 -14.28
C ALA A 109 2.72 18.99 -15.03
N SER A 110 3.39 20.00 -14.46
CA SER A 110 3.57 21.31 -15.08
C SER A 110 4.41 21.29 -16.37
N VAL A 111 5.23 20.24 -16.56
CA VAL A 111 6.00 20.03 -17.79
C VAL A 111 5.36 19.00 -18.74
N GLY A 112 4.09 18.65 -18.50
CA GLY A 112 3.29 17.81 -19.39
C GLY A 112 3.37 16.30 -19.11
N VAL A 113 3.98 15.87 -18.02
CA VAL A 113 3.95 14.46 -17.60
C VAL A 113 2.64 14.18 -16.88
N PRO A 114 1.78 13.25 -17.34
CA PRO A 114 0.57 12.90 -16.60
C PRO A 114 0.97 12.23 -15.27
N VAL A 115 0.35 12.67 -14.16
CA VAL A 115 0.69 12.17 -12.83
C VAL A 115 -0.57 11.66 -12.10
N ILE A 116 -0.50 10.43 -11.63
CA ILE A 116 -1.51 9.84 -10.74
C ILE A 116 -0.88 9.47 -9.41
N LYS A 117 -0.89 10.42 -8.49
CA LYS A 117 -0.29 10.22 -7.18
C LYS A 117 -1.16 9.33 -6.31
N HIS A 118 -0.61 8.20 -5.87
CA HIS A 118 -1.23 7.37 -4.85
C HIS A 118 -0.76 7.78 -3.46
N GLY A 119 -1.64 7.73 -2.48
CA GLY A 119 -1.27 8.03 -1.10
C GLY A 119 -2.43 7.99 -0.11
N ASN A 120 -2.07 8.12 1.17
CA ASN A 120 -3.01 8.08 2.28
C ASN A 120 -2.69 9.22 3.28
N ARG A 121 -3.48 9.31 4.33
CA ARG A 121 -3.13 10.10 5.52
C ARG A 121 -1.88 9.52 6.18
N ALA A 122 -1.16 10.36 6.90
CA ALA A 122 -0.02 9.91 7.67
C ALA A 122 -0.45 8.83 8.68
N ALA A 123 0.27 7.71 8.70
CA ALA A 123 0.08 6.66 9.71
C ALA A 123 0.98 6.87 10.93
N SER A 124 2.12 7.54 10.76
CA SER A 124 3.16 7.69 11.80
C SER A 124 3.81 9.08 11.86
N SER A 125 3.46 10.00 10.93
CA SER A 125 3.97 11.38 10.92
C SER A 125 2.88 12.39 11.29
N SER A 126 3.27 13.61 11.63
CA SER A 126 2.35 14.70 12.00
C SER A 126 1.44 15.15 10.86
N SER A 127 1.85 14.97 9.59
CA SER A 127 1.03 15.25 8.42
C SER A 127 1.46 14.38 7.22
N GLY A 128 0.50 13.88 6.45
CA GLY A 128 0.74 13.16 5.20
C GLY A 128 0.38 14.02 3.98
N ALA A 129 0.63 13.45 2.78
CA ALA A 129 0.30 14.13 1.53
C ALA A 129 -1.19 14.49 1.43
N SER A 130 -2.08 13.58 1.87
CA SER A 130 -3.53 13.84 1.89
C SER A 130 -3.91 15.00 2.79
N ASP A 131 -3.26 15.13 3.95
CA ASP A 131 -3.60 16.17 4.91
C ASP A 131 -3.28 17.56 4.36
N VAL A 132 -2.12 17.71 3.71
CA VAL A 132 -1.72 18.97 3.06
C VAL A 132 -2.63 19.31 1.88
N LEU A 133 -2.94 18.34 1.01
CA LEU A 133 -3.82 18.56 -0.13
C LEU A 133 -5.22 18.99 0.32
N THR A 134 -5.76 18.34 1.36
CA THR A 134 -7.05 18.72 1.96
C THR A 134 -7.00 20.15 2.53
N ALA A 135 -5.92 20.52 3.22
CA ALA A 135 -5.75 21.87 3.73
C ALA A 135 -5.65 22.94 2.63
N LEU A 136 -5.17 22.55 1.44
CA LEU A 136 -5.15 23.39 0.23
C LEU A 136 -6.48 23.41 -0.53
N GLY A 137 -7.52 22.74 -0.02
CA GLY A 137 -8.85 22.73 -0.63
C GLY A 137 -9.07 21.65 -1.70
N VAL A 138 -8.15 20.69 -1.83
CA VAL A 138 -8.33 19.56 -2.76
C VAL A 138 -9.31 18.56 -2.15
N ASP A 139 -10.39 18.25 -2.86
CA ASP A 139 -11.34 17.21 -2.46
C ASP A 139 -10.80 15.82 -2.86
N LEU A 140 -10.46 15.03 -1.85
CA LEU A 140 -9.95 13.67 -2.01
C LEU A 140 -11.06 12.60 -1.93
N THR A 141 -12.32 13.01 -1.81
CA THR A 141 -13.48 12.10 -1.67
C THR A 141 -14.28 11.93 -2.97
N ILE A 142 -13.77 12.47 -4.07
CA ILE A 142 -14.40 12.35 -5.40
C ILE A 142 -14.41 10.89 -5.87
N SER A 143 -15.42 10.54 -6.69
CA SER A 143 -15.59 9.16 -7.17
C SER A 143 -14.39 8.69 -8.02
N PRO A 144 -14.16 7.37 -8.13
CA PRO A 144 -13.10 6.82 -9.01
C PRO A 144 -13.20 7.31 -10.45
N THR A 145 -14.41 7.41 -10.99
CA THR A 145 -14.65 7.98 -12.33
C THR A 145 -14.17 9.43 -12.41
N ARG A 146 -14.50 10.24 -11.39
CA ARG A 146 -14.06 11.65 -11.36
C ARG A 146 -12.55 11.79 -11.20
N VAL A 147 -11.89 10.90 -10.44
CA VAL A 147 -10.42 10.84 -10.36
C VAL A 147 -9.80 10.65 -11.74
N ALA A 148 -10.33 9.74 -12.56
CA ALA A 148 -9.84 9.52 -13.93
C ALA A 148 -10.13 10.72 -14.85
N GLU A 149 -11.28 11.38 -14.71
CA GLU A 149 -11.62 12.59 -15.47
C GLU A 149 -10.67 13.74 -15.14
N VAL A 150 -10.41 13.98 -13.85
CA VAL A 150 -9.46 15.03 -13.40
C VAL A 150 -8.08 14.81 -14.01
N LEU A 151 -7.57 13.56 -14.04
CA LEU A 151 -6.30 13.28 -14.71
C LEU A 151 -6.31 13.73 -16.19
N ARG A 152 -7.39 13.42 -16.92
CA ARG A 152 -7.53 13.79 -18.34
C ARG A 152 -7.65 15.30 -18.56
N GLU A 153 -8.32 16.01 -17.64
CA GLU A 153 -8.57 17.45 -17.75
C GLU A 153 -7.34 18.28 -17.33
N THR A 154 -6.60 17.85 -16.32
CA THR A 154 -5.57 18.67 -15.67
C THR A 154 -4.15 18.11 -15.78
N GLY A 155 -4.01 16.86 -16.21
CA GLY A 155 -2.71 16.16 -16.23
C GLY A 155 -2.23 15.64 -14.87
N ILE A 156 -2.98 15.91 -13.78
CA ILE A 156 -2.62 15.44 -12.44
C ILE A 156 -3.87 15.06 -11.66
N THR A 157 -3.79 13.95 -10.90
CA THR A 157 -4.84 13.54 -9.97
C THR A 157 -4.27 12.84 -8.75
N TYR A 158 -5.13 12.62 -7.76
CA TYR A 158 -4.78 11.93 -6.53
C TYR A 158 -5.68 10.72 -6.29
N ALA A 159 -5.10 9.52 -6.25
CA ALA A 159 -5.78 8.29 -5.88
C ALA A 159 -5.68 8.09 -4.37
N HIS A 160 -6.73 8.46 -3.62
CA HIS A 160 -6.74 8.34 -2.17
C HIS A 160 -6.90 6.89 -1.74
N ALA A 161 -5.91 6.32 -1.04
CA ALA A 161 -5.86 4.90 -0.70
C ALA A 161 -7.10 4.40 0.07
N ALA A 162 -7.70 5.23 0.94
CA ALA A 162 -8.91 4.84 1.66
C ALA A 162 -10.13 4.60 0.74
N LEU A 163 -10.17 5.29 -0.42
CA LEU A 163 -11.23 5.11 -1.42
C LEU A 163 -10.99 3.85 -2.26
N PHE A 164 -9.74 3.61 -2.66
CA PHE A 164 -9.41 2.55 -3.60
C PHE A 164 -9.06 1.21 -2.95
N HIS A 165 -8.70 1.21 -1.66
CA HIS A 165 -8.38 0.00 -0.89
C HIS A 165 -9.21 -0.07 0.39
N PRO A 166 -10.54 -0.24 0.28
CA PRO A 166 -11.41 -0.25 1.47
C PRO A 166 -11.07 -1.37 2.46
N GLY A 167 -10.47 -2.46 1.99
CA GLY A 167 -10.02 -3.58 2.82
C GLY A 167 -8.94 -3.20 3.84
N PHE A 168 -8.16 -2.15 3.60
CA PHE A 168 -7.13 -1.68 4.56
C PHE A 168 -7.69 -1.27 5.92
N ARG A 169 -8.98 -0.92 6.02
CA ARG A 169 -9.64 -0.63 7.29
C ARG A 169 -9.52 -1.78 8.30
N HIS A 170 -9.50 -3.03 7.82
CA HIS A 170 -9.42 -4.22 8.66
C HIS A 170 -8.05 -4.40 9.33
N ALA A 171 -7.01 -3.79 8.79
CA ALA A 171 -5.67 -3.78 9.37
C ALA A 171 -5.38 -2.56 10.26
N SER A 172 -6.23 -1.54 10.22
CA SER A 172 -5.94 -0.22 10.81
C SER A 172 -5.73 -0.28 12.32
N ALA A 173 -6.64 -0.94 13.05
CA ALA A 173 -6.57 -1.05 14.52
C ALA A 173 -5.30 -1.80 14.95
N THR A 174 -5.06 -2.99 14.39
CA THR A 174 -3.87 -3.80 14.71
C THR A 174 -2.57 -3.04 14.43
N ARG A 175 -2.47 -2.33 13.32
CA ARG A 175 -1.29 -1.51 12.99
C ARG A 175 -1.08 -0.37 13.97
N SER A 176 -2.15 0.30 14.37
CA SER A 176 -2.10 1.38 15.37
C SER A 176 -1.67 0.88 16.74
N GLU A 177 -2.19 -0.27 17.17
CA GLU A 177 -1.86 -0.89 18.46
C GLU A 177 -0.40 -1.39 18.50
N LEU A 178 0.10 -1.96 17.40
CA LEU A 178 1.50 -2.38 17.30
C LEU A 178 2.48 -1.21 17.37
N GLY A 179 2.13 -0.04 16.83
CA GLY A 179 2.95 1.17 16.87
C GLY A 179 4.32 1.08 16.21
N ILE A 180 4.55 0.05 15.38
CA ILE A 180 5.81 -0.19 14.67
C ILE A 180 5.64 -0.12 13.15
N SER A 181 6.73 0.09 12.43
CA SER A 181 6.75 -0.05 10.98
C SER A 181 6.55 -1.51 10.59
N THR A 182 5.66 -1.77 9.64
CA THR A 182 5.29 -3.10 9.16
C THR A 182 5.33 -3.13 7.64
N LEU A 183 5.13 -4.30 7.03
CA LEU A 183 5.03 -4.46 5.57
C LEU A 183 4.06 -3.46 4.91
N PHE A 184 3.02 -3.00 5.59
CA PHE A 184 2.09 -2.00 5.05
C PHE A 184 2.73 -0.65 4.71
N ASN A 185 3.86 -0.33 5.33
CA ASN A 185 4.62 0.89 5.02
C ASN A 185 5.31 0.78 3.65
N VAL A 186 5.64 -0.44 3.23
CA VAL A 186 6.24 -0.73 1.92
C VAL A 186 5.18 -0.96 0.85
N LEU A 187 4.04 -1.57 1.22
CA LEU A 187 2.96 -1.90 0.26
C LEU A 187 2.28 -0.66 -0.33
N GLY A 188 2.10 0.40 0.45
CA GLY A 188 1.42 1.61 -0.02
C GLY A 188 1.93 2.12 -1.37
N PRO A 189 3.25 2.35 -1.53
CA PRO A 189 3.86 2.76 -2.79
C PRO A 189 3.69 1.78 -3.96
N LEU A 190 3.47 0.51 -3.68
CA LEU A 190 3.39 -0.57 -4.69
C LEU A 190 1.95 -0.89 -5.12
N CYS A 191 0.96 -0.24 -4.50
CA CYS A 191 -0.45 -0.59 -4.68
C CYS A 191 -1.27 0.55 -5.32
N ASN A 192 -0.68 1.34 -6.23
CA ASN A 192 -1.46 2.34 -6.97
C ASN A 192 -2.56 1.63 -7.80
N PRO A 193 -3.85 1.97 -7.61
CA PRO A 193 -4.97 1.30 -8.27
C PRO A 193 -4.98 1.51 -9.80
N ALA A 194 -4.33 2.55 -10.31
CA ALA A 194 -4.17 2.80 -11.74
C ALA A 194 -3.12 1.89 -12.41
N ARG A 195 -2.29 1.20 -11.62
CA ARG A 195 -1.19 0.33 -12.09
C ARG A 195 -0.29 1.02 -13.12
N PRO A 196 0.28 2.19 -12.80
CA PRO A 196 1.09 2.95 -13.74
C PRO A 196 2.33 2.15 -14.17
N GLU A 197 2.76 2.34 -15.43
CA GLU A 197 3.97 1.71 -15.96
C GLU A 197 5.25 2.27 -15.34
N ALA A 198 5.19 3.48 -14.78
CA ALA A 198 6.32 4.14 -14.15
C ALA A 198 5.98 4.65 -12.75
N SER A 199 6.89 4.43 -11.80
CA SER A 199 6.79 4.96 -10.44
C SER A 199 8.14 5.46 -9.95
N ALA A 200 8.15 6.64 -9.35
CA ALA A 200 9.30 7.16 -8.61
C ALA A 200 9.04 6.95 -7.11
N VAL A 201 9.74 5.98 -6.51
CA VAL A 201 9.55 5.61 -5.11
C VAL A 201 10.69 6.15 -4.26
N GLY A 202 10.38 7.07 -3.35
CA GLY A 202 11.30 7.55 -2.33
C GLY A 202 11.37 6.56 -1.17
N VAL A 203 12.57 6.17 -0.78
CA VAL A 203 12.82 5.25 0.33
C VAL A 203 13.68 5.96 1.36
N ALA A 204 13.23 5.99 2.62
CA ALA A 204 13.97 6.66 3.69
C ALA A 204 15.14 5.80 4.20
N ARG A 205 15.02 4.48 4.17
CA ARG A 205 16.06 3.48 4.51
C ARG A 205 15.68 2.11 3.95
#